data_25879973ad6d67bb0097aed59cdf13d6
#
_entry.id   25879973ad6d67bb0097aed59cdf13d6
#
_cell.length_a   1.000
_cell.length_b   1.000
_cell.length_c   1.000
_cell.angle_alpha   90.00
_cell.angle_beta   90.00
_cell.angle_gamma   90.00
#
_symmetry.space_group_name_H-M   'P 1'
#
loop_
_entity.id
_entity.type
_entity.pdbx_description
1 polymer ?
#
loop_
_entity_poly.entity_id
_entity_poly.type
_entity_poly.pdbx_seq_one_letter_code
_entity_poly.pdbx_strand_id
1 'polypeptide(L)'
;MHTGTHVLRGIGAVLRDRYKFSDEQVVADTLRMFGHGIKVCVEMAAMASDSGLIPPGDVIAIAGTQKGADTAAIIKADSSNRFFDIKVREVLAKPFDF
;
A
#
# COMPACT_ATOMS: atom_id res chain seq x y z
N MET A 1 26.66 4.46 -9.58
CA MET A 1 25.52 3.59 -9.80
C MET A 1 24.33 4.39 -10.34
N HIS A 2 24.00 4.19 -11.58
CA HIS A 2 23.01 5.05 -12.23
C HIS A 2 21.82 4.27 -12.75
N THR A 3 21.80 2.98 -12.53
CA THR A 3 20.73 2.12 -13.01
C THR A 3 19.38 2.49 -12.42
N GLY A 4 19.35 2.95 -11.16
CA GLY A 4 18.10 3.34 -10.52
C GLY A 4 17.36 4.45 -11.25
N THR A 5 18.08 5.48 -11.71
CA THR A 5 17.48 6.60 -12.44
C THR A 5 16.90 6.15 -13.77
N HIS A 6 17.63 5.30 -14.52
CA HIS A 6 17.13 4.79 -15.78
C HIS A 6 15.93 3.88 -15.61
N VAL A 7 15.95 3.04 -14.60
CA VAL A 7 14.83 2.16 -14.28
C VAL A 7 13.57 2.97 -13.96
N LEU A 8 13.70 4.00 -13.13
CA LEU A 8 12.56 4.85 -12.79
C LEU A 8 12.02 5.60 -13.99
N ARG A 9 12.87 5.97 -14.94
CA ARG A 9 12.44 6.62 -16.18
C ARG A 9 11.59 5.65 -17.01
N GLY A 10 12.01 4.39 -17.13
CA GLY A 10 11.23 3.37 -17.81
C GLY A 10 9.88 3.12 -17.14
N ILE A 11 9.88 3.08 -15.80
CA ILE A 11 8.65 2.95 -15.03
C ILE A 11 7.71 4.12 -15.30
N GLY A 12 8.25 5.35 -15.33
CA GLY A 12 7.47 6.53 -15.63
C GLY A 12 6.77 6.46 -16.98
N ALA A 13 7.47 5.97 -18.00
CA ALA A 13 6.89 5.80 -19.34
C ALA A 13 5.73 4.80 -19.32
N VAL A 14 5.90 3.66 -18.64
CA VAL A 14 4.85 2.65 -18.51
C VAL A 14 3.65 3.23 -17.78
N LEU A 15 3.87 3.97 -16.70
CA LEU A 15 2.79 4.56 -15.91
C LEU A 15 2.01 5.59 -16.72
N ARG A 16 2.69 6.44 -17.48
CA ARG A 16 2.01 7.43 -18.32
C ARG A 16 1.14 6.76 -19.38
N ASP A 17 1.61 5.67 -19.95
CA ASP A 17 0.85 4.95 -20.95
C ASP A 17 -0.37 4.25 -20.34
N ARG A 18 -0.18 3.63 -19.18
CA ARG A 18 -1.21 2.79 -18.56
C ARG A 18 -2.26 3.58 -17.79
N TYR A 19 -1.85 4.63 -17.08
CA TYR A 19 -2.72 5.27 -16.09
C TYR A 19 -3.12 6.70 -16.40
N LYS A 20 -2.61 7.31 -17.37
CA LYS A 20 -2.82 8.69 -17.84
C LYS A 20 -3.38 9.69 -16.82
N PHE A 21 -4.51 9.40 -16.18
CA PHE A 21 -5.23 10.36 -15.32
C PHE A 21 -5.63 9.79 -13.97
N SER A 22 -5.05 8.66 -13.54
CA SER A 22 -5.47 8.01 -12.30
C SER A 22 -4.30 7.74 -11.37
N ASP A 23 -3.99 8.74 -10.52
CA ASP A 23 -2.95 8.60 -9.51
C ASP A 23 -3.30 7.54 -8.48
N GLU A 24 -4.58 7.47 -8.08
CA GLU A 24 -5.03 6.48 -7.10
C GLU A 24 -4.82 5.06 -7.61
N GLN A 25 -5.06 4.85 -8.90
CA GLN A 25 -4.86 3.53 -9.49
C GLN A 25 -3.39 3.12 -9.51
N VAL A 26 -2.49 4.08 -9.75
CA VAL A 26 -1.05 3.84 -9.69
C VAL A 26 -0.66 3.35 -8.30
N VAL A 27 -1.11 4.03 -7.27
CA VAL A 27 -0.81 3.67 -5.88
C VAL A 27 -1.38 2.29 -5.57
N ALA A 28 -2.63 2.05 -5.94
CA ALA A 28 -3.29 0.78 -5.67
C ALA A 28 -2.54 -0.39 -6.31
N ASP A 29 -2.17 -0.27 -7.57
CA ASP A 29 -1.49 -1.34 -8.28
C ASP A 29 -0.06 -1.54 -7.77
N THR A 30 0.61 -0.47 -7.35
CA THR A 30 1.93 -0.57 -6.74
C THR A 30 1.86 -1.38 -5.44
N LEU A 31 0.88 -1.10 -4.59
CA LEU A 31 0.71 -1.83 -3.33
C LEU A 31 0.33 -3.29 -3.57
N ARG A 32 -0.42 -3.57 -4.63
CA ARG A 32 -0.79 -4.95 -4.98
C ARG A 32 0.41 -5.81 -5.36
N MET A 33 1.55 -5.23 -5.68
CA MET A 33 2.78 -5.98 -5.92
C MET A 33 3.23 -6.75 -4.67
N PHE A 34 2.80 -6.31 -3.50
CA PHE A 34 3.08 -6.98 -2.23
C PHE A 34 1.93 -7.91 -1.80
N GLY A 35 0.89 -8.02 -2.63
CA GLY A 35 -0.30 -8.79 -2.32
C GLY A 35 -1.51 -7.89 -2.11
N HIS A 36 -2.68 -8.36 -2.52
CA HIS A 36 -3.92 -7.59 -2.38
C HIS A 36 -4.20 -7.26 -0.91
N GLY A 37 -3.92 -8.19 0.00
CA GLY A 37 -4.13 -7.98 1.44
C GLY A 37 -3.29 -6.82 1.99
N ILE A 38 -2.05 -6.67 1.53
CA ILE A 38 -1.21 -5.54 1.94
C ILE A 38 -1.81 -4.21 1.47
N LYS A 39 -2.28 -4.15 0.24
CA LYS A 39 -2.97 -2.97 -0.29
C LYS A 39 -4.15 -2.59 0.58
N VAL A 40 -4.97 -3.57 0.94
CA VAL A 40 -6.15 -3.35 1.79
C VAL A 40 -5.74 -2.92 3.20
N CYS A 41 -4.69 -3.51 3.77
CA CYS A 41 -4.18 -3.10 5.08
C CYS A 41 -3.80 -1.63 5.11
N VAL A 42 -3.08 -1.16 4.09
CA VAL A 42 -2.66 0.24 4.00
C VAL A 42 -3.89 1.15 3.85
N GLU A 43 -4.84 0.77 3.01
CA GLU A 43 -6.07 1.55 2.84
C GLU A 43 -6.87 1.65 4.13
N MET A 44 -7.03 0.54 4.84
CA MET A 44 -7.78 0.54 6.10
C MET A 44 -7.11 1.41 7.15
N ALA A 45 -5.79 1.39 7.23
CA ALA A 45 -5.05 2.23 8.16
C ALA A 45 -5.27 3.71 7.86
N ALA A 46 -5.21 4.08 6.58
CA ALA A 46 -5.46 5.47 6.16
C ALA A 46 -6.90 5.88 6.45
N MET A 47 -7.87 5.03 6.13
CA MET A 47 -9.29 5.32 6.35
C MET A 47 -9.61 5.47 7.83
N ALA A 48 -9.09 4.59 8.67
CA ALA A 48 -9.32 4.65 10.11
C ALA A 48 -8.71 5.92 10.71
N SER A 49 -7.55 6.33 10.23
CA SER A 49 -6.91 7.56 10.66
C SER A 49 -7.70 8.78 10.21
N ASP A 50 -8.16 8.79 8.94
CA ASP A 50 -8.97 9.89 8.39
C ASP A 50 -10.26 10.09 9.16
N SER A 51 -10.90 9.01 9.58
CA SER A 51 -12.17 9.08 10.32
C SER A 51 -11.99 9.32 11.83
N GLY A 52 -10.75 9.43 12.29
CA GLY A 52 -10.48 9.67 13.70
C GLY A 52 -10.69 8.45 14.60
N LEU A 53 -10.85 7.26 14.01
CA LEU A 53 -11.04 6.04 14.80
C LEU A 53 -9.77 5.61 15.53
N ILE A 54 -8.62 5.93 14.96
CA ILE A 54 -7.33 5.63 15.55
C ILE A 54 -6.44 6.87 15.50
N PRO A 55 -5.60 7.10 16.52
CA PRO A 55 -4.58 8.13 16.43
C PRO A 55 -3.44 7.68 15.50
N PRO A 56 -2.63 8.61 14.98
CA PRO A 56 -1.43 8.21 14.27
C PRO A 56 -0.55 7.32 15.14
N GLY A 57 0.02 6.29 14.56
CA GLY A 57 0.88 5.36 15.29
C GLY A 57 0.82 3.97 14.69
N ASP A 58 1.48 3.03 15.37
CA ASP A 58 1.56 1.66 14.89
C ASP A 58 0.27 0.89 15.22
N VAL A 59 -0.26 0.23 14.21
CA VAL A 59 -1.45 -0.62 14.35
C VAL A 59 -1.17 -1.95 13.66
N ILE A 60 -1.89 -2.99 14.08
CA ILE A 60 -1.88 -4.27 13.37
C ILE A 60 -3.11 -4.29 12.48
N ALA A 61 -2.89 -4.38 11.18
CA ALA A 61 -3.96 -4.47 10.20
C ALA A 61 -4.04 -5.91 9.69
N ILE A 62 -5.26 -6.42 9.60
CA ILE A 62 -5.52 -7.78 9.12
C ILE A 62 -6.48 -7.68 7.96
N ALA A 63 -6.13 -8.31 6.85
CA ALA A 63 -6.94 -8.29 5.65
C ALA A 63 -6.86 -9.64 4.94
N GLY A 64 -7.69 -9.81 3.97
CA GLY A 64 -7.70 -11.06 3.23
C GLY A 64 -8.44 -10.95 1.92
N THR A 65 -8.64 -12.11 1.34
CA THR A 65 -9.39 -12.30 0.12
C THR A 65 -10.75 -12.91 0.47
N GLN A 66 -11.48 -13.33 -0.54
CA GLN A 66 -12.77 -13.99 -0.35
C GLN A 66 -12.69 -15.24 0.53
N LYS A 67 -11.51 -15.81 0.68
CA LYS A 67 -11.29 -17.02 1.47
C LYS A 67 -11.01 -16.74 2.95
N GLY A 68 -11.03 -15.49 3.36
CA GLY A 68 -10.77 -15.11 4.73
C GLY A 68 -9.48 -14.34 4.92
N ALA A 69 -9.12 -14.08 6.17
CA ALA A 69 -7.93 -13.31 6.49
C ALA A 69 -6.67 -14.11 6.18
N ASP A 70 -5.80 -13.54 5.36
CA ASP A 70 -4.55 -14.18 4.94
C ASP A 70 -3.34 -13.26 5.07
N THR A 71 -3.56 -12.02 5.48
CA THR A 71 -2.52 -10.99 5.55
C THR A 71 -2.60 -10.26 6.87
N ALA A 72 -1.46 -10.06 7.50
CA ALA A 72 -1.36 -9.25 8.70
C ALA A 72 -0.08 -8.43 8.62
N ALA A 73 -0.16 -7.15 9.00
CA ALA A 73 0.98 -6.26 8.95
C ALA A 73 0.93 -5.24 10.06
N ILE A 74 2.09 -4.83 10.54
CA ILE A 74 2.21 -3.70 11.45
C ILE A 74 2.43 -2.46 10.60
N ILE A 75 1.51 -1.50 10.71
CA ILE A 75 1.51 -0.31 9.89
C ILE A 75 1.50 0.92 10.80
N LYS A 76 2.43 1.84 10.53
CA LYS A 76 2.34 3.16 11.12
C LYS A 76 1.27 3.91 10.35
N ALA A 77 0.10 4.08 10.97
CA ALA A 77 -1.05 4.70 10.34
C ALA A 77 -0.93 6.22 10.34
N ASP A 78 -1.42 6.84 9.29
CA ASP A 78 -1.53 8.29 9.18
C ASP A 78 -2.70 8.59 8.23
N SER A 79 -3.09 9.86 8.14
CA SER A 79 -4.19 10.28 7.28
C SER A 79 -3.83 10.20 5.80
N SER A 80 -4.84 10.17 4.94
CA SER A 80 -4.62 10.04 3.50
C SER A 80 -3.89 11.24 2.91
N ASN A 81 -4.01 12.44 3.48
CA ASN A 81 -3.25 13.60 3.00
C ASN A 81 -1.79 13.56 3.44
N ARG A 82 -1.42 12.59 4.27
CA ARG A 82 -0.04 12.27 4.64
C ARG A 82 0.29 10.85 4.21
N PHE A 83 -0.20 10.43 3.07
CA PHE A 83 -0.11 9.04 2.65
C PHE A 83 1.31 8.50 2.68
N PHE A 84 2.28 9.30 2.25
CA PHE A 84 3.68 8.85 2.20
C PHE A 84 4.38 8.84 3.56
N ASP A 85 3.71 9.30 4.61
CA ASP A 85 4.19 9.12 5.99
C ASP A 85 3.71 7.81 6.59
N ILE A 86 2.76 7.12 5.95
CA ILE A 86 2.36 5.78 6.32
C ILE A 86 3.52 4.83 6.06
N LYS A 87 3.77 3.92 7.01
CA LYS A 87 4.86 2.95 6.87
C LYS A 87 4.35 1.56 7.15
N VAL A 88 4.65 0.63 6.25
CA VAL A 88 4.47 -0.79 6.52
C VAL A 88 5.73 -1.23 7.26
N ARG A 89 5.63 -1.35 8.58
CA ARG A 89 6.79 -1.63 9.40
C ARG A 89 7.22 -3.08 9.36
N GLU A 90 6.24 -3.98 9.32
CA GLU A 90 6.52 -5.40 9.26
C GLU A 90 5.34 -6.13 8.65
N VAL A 91 5.60 -7.05 7.75
CA VAL A 91 4.58 -7.96 7.22
C VAL A 91 4.68 -9.23 8.05
N LEU A 92 3.65 -9.48 8.86
CA LEU A 92 3.62 -10.63 9.76
C LEU A 92 3.22 -11.90 9.01
N ALA A 93 2.32 -11.78 8.06
CA ALA A 93 1.86 -12.88 7.23
C ALA A 93 1.27 -12.33 5.94
N LYS A 94 1.52 -13.03 4.84
CA LYS A 94 0.86 -12.77 3.56
C LYS A 94 1.01 -14.00 2.68
N PRO A 95 0.11 -14.21 1.70
CA PRO A 95 0.26 -15.32 0.78
C PRO A 95 1.57 -15.24 -0.01
N PHE A 96 2.20 -16.38 -0.20
CA PHE A 96 3.36 -16.48 -1.08
C PHE A 96 2.94 -16.25 -2.53
N ASP A 97 1.81 -16.80 -2.90
CA ASP A 97 1.28 -16.76 -4.25
C ASP A 97 -0.04 -15.99 -4.25
N PHE A 98 -0.13 -15.01 -5.11
CA PHE A 98 -1.30 -14.15 -5.16
C PHE A 98 -1.52 -13.55 -6.56
#